data_9df33aa54d473442bc5bb78f0d606c8c
#
_entry.id   9df33aa54d473442bc5bb78f0d606c8c
#
_cell.length_a   1.000
_cell.length_b   1.000
_cell.length_c   1.000
_cell.angle_alpha   90.00
_cell.angle_beta   90.00
_cell.angle_gamma   90.00
#
_symmetry.space_group_name_H-M   'P 1'
#
loop_
_entity.id
_entity.type
_entity.pdbx_description
1 polymer ?
#
loop_
_entity_poly.entity_id
_entity_poly.type
_entity_poly.pdbx_seq_one_letter_code
_entity_poly.pdbx_strand_id
1 'polypeptide(L)'
;MHWVEPYIAAYGSIVLFIIIYFESFGAPVPGETLLIAASLLAQQGTLSLPVMLLAVFLGAILGDSTGYLIGHFGGRKILIRFGPYIKLTPERLEQFEKLFEKYGSGIVITARFFAILRQLNGIMAGTLKMHWLKFVSANIIGAALWTLVWGAGPYFFSAFFRSLL
;
A
#
# COMPACT_ATOMS: atom_id res chain seq x y z
N MET A 1 5.75 13.60 -27.90
CA MET A 1 5.05 12.94 -26.79
C MET A 1 4.08 13.86 -26.03
N HIS A 2 3.87 15.10 -26.47
CA HIS A 2 3.02 16.11 -25.76
C HIS A 2 1.53 15.78 -25.67
N TRP A 3 1.01 14.85 -26.44
CA TRP A 3 -0.41 14.50 -26.42
C TRP A 3 -0.79 13.53 -25.30
N VAL A 4 0.16 12.87 -24.65
CA VAL A 4 -0.07 11.95 -23.51
C VAL A 4 -0.05 12.69 -22.16
N GLU A 5 0.69 13.80 -22.05
CA GLU A 5 0.84 14.58 -20.82
C GLU A 5 -0.49 15.03 -20.19
N PRO A 6 -1.47 15.56 -20.98
CA PRO A 6 -2.77 15.96 -20.42
C PRO A 6 -3.55 14.80 -19.78
N TYR A 7 -3.45 13.60 -20.36
CA TYR A 7 -4.10 12.40 -19.81
C TYR A 7 -3.42 11.92 -18.52
N ILE A 8 -2.09 11.97 -18.45
CA ILE A 8 -1.35 11.66 -17.24
C ILE A 8 -1.68 12.68 -16.15
N ALA A 9 -1.72 13.96 -16.47
CA ALA A 9 -2.08 15.02 -15.53
C ALA A 9 -3.51 14.87 -15.01
N ALA A 10 -4.46 14.49 -15.87
CA ALA A 10 -5.87 14.36 -15.49
C ALA A 10 -6.19 13.05 -14.75
N TYR A 11 -5.61 11.94 -15.19
CA TYR A 11 -6.01 10.60 -14.74
C TYR A 11 -4.93 9.86 -13.95
N GLY A 12 -3.68 10.31 -13.94
CA GLY A 12 -2.56 9.62 -13.31
C GLY A 12 -2.78 9.33 -11.83
N SER A 13 -3.35 10.28 -11.08
CA SER A 13 -3.65 10.10 -9.66
C SER A 13 -4.78 9.10 -9.43
N ILE A 14 -5.79 9.06 -10.32
CA ILE A 14 -6.89 8.08 -10.25
C ILE A 14 -6.38 6.68 -10.56
N VAL A 15 -5.53 6.54 -11.56
CA VAL A 15 -4.89 5.25 -11.91
C VAL A 15 -4.04 4.74 -10.75
N LEU A 16 -3.26 5.62 -10.11
CA LEU A 16 -2.49 5.27 -8.93
C LEU A 16 -3.39 4.83 -7.77
N PHE A 17 -4.48 5.55 -7.50
CA PHE A 17 -5.46 5.14 -6.49
C PHE A 17 -5.94 3.71 -6.75
N ILE A 18 -6.37 3.41 -7.98
CA ILE A 18 -6.88 2.08 -8.35
C ILE A 18 -5.80 1.01 -8.17
N ILE A 19 -4.59 1.26 -8.66
CA ILE A 19 -3.48 0.32 -8.57
C ILE A 19 -3.13 0.03 -7.11
N ILE A 20 -2.93 1.06 -6.28
CA ILE A 20 -2.60 0.92 -4.87
C ILE A 20 -3.74 0.26 -4.09
N TYR A 21 -4.99 0.60 -4.41
CA TYR A 21 -6.16 -0.05 -3.82
C TYR A 21 -6.13 -1.57 -4.03
N PHE A 22 -5.96 -2.04 -5.26
CA PHE A 22 -5.93 -3.48 -5.56
C PHE A 22 -4.67 -4.16 -5.01
N GLU A 23 -3.50 -3.52 -5.09
CA GLU A 23 -2.26 -4.04 -4.52
C GLU A 23 -2.35 -4.27 -3.01
N SER A 24 -3.05 -3.39 -2.30
CA SER A 24 -3.15 -3.45 -0.84
C SER A 24 -3.92 -4.67 -0.30
N PHE A 25 -4.68 -5.37 -1.12
CA PHE A 25 -5.31 -6.62 -0.72
C PHE A 25 -4.93 -7.84 -1.59
N GLY A 26 -3.72 -7.80 -2.16
CA GLY A 26 -3.08 -8.99 -2.71
C GLY A 26 -2.97 -9.07 -4.23
N ALA A 27 -3.36 -8.05 -4.99
CA ALA A 27 -3.10 -8.04 -6.43
C ALA A 27 -1.58 -7.88 -6.69
N PRO A 28 -0.96 -8.73 -7.53
CA PRO A 28 0.47 -8.67 -7.80
C PRO A 28 0.78 -7.57 -8.83
N VAL A 29 0.62 -6.32 -8.43
CA VAL A 29 0.92 -5.14 -9.26
C VAL A 29 2.11 -4.37 -8.66
N PRO A 30 2.99 -3.77 -9.49
CA PRO A 30 4.19 -3.05 -9.03
C PRO A 30 3.86 -1.62 -8.59
N GLY A 31 2.96 -1.44 -7.62
CA GLY A 31 2.47 -0.12 -7.20
C GLY A 31 3.56 0.76 -6.62
N GLU A 32 4.52 0.20 -5.89
CA GLU A 32 5.66 0.95 -5.34
C GLU A 32 6.52 1.57 -6.43
N THR A 33 6.84 0.81 -7.48
CA THR A 33 7.60 1.32 -8.64
C THR A 33 6.83 2.41 -9.37
N LEU A 34 5.52 2.23 -9.54
CA LEU A 34 4.65 3.23 -10.18
C LEU A 34 4.51 4.49 -9.33
N LEU A 35 4.45 4.36 -8.01
CA LEU A 35 4.42 5.49 -7.09
C LEU A 35 5.72 6.31 -7.17
N ILE A 36 6.88 5.66 -7.19
CA ILE A 36 8.18 6.33 -7.37
C ILE A 36 8.22 7.07 -8.71
N ALA A 37 7.82 6.42 -9.80
CA ALA A 37 7.77 7.04 -11.11
C ALA A 37 6.82 8.26 -11.15
N ALA A 38 5.64 8.15 -10.54
CA ALA A 38 4.68 9.25 -10.43
C ALA A 38 5.21 10.40 -9.57
N SER A 39 5.96 10.10 -8.52
CA SER A 39 6.64 11.11 -7.68
C SER A 39 7.65 11.93 -8.49
N LEU A 40 8.43 11.28 -9.36
CA LEU A 40 9.36 11.96 -10.26
C LEU A 40 8.62 12.79 -11.34
N LEU A 41 7.49 12.31 -11.86
CA LEU A 41 6.64 13.08 -12.77
C LEU A 41 6.01 14.30 -12.08
N ALA A 42 5.64 14.18 -10.81
CA ALA A 42 5.16 15.30 -10.01
C ALA A 42 6.26 16.35 -9.80
N GLN A 43 7.50 15.94 -9.63
CA GLN A 43 8.65 16.85 -9.54
C GLN A 43 8.91 17.59 -10.87
N GLN A 44 8.55 16.99 -12.02
CA GLN A 44 8.61 17.63 -13.33
C GLN A 44 7.40 18.54 -13.64
N GLY A 45 6.44 18.64 -12.72
CA GLY A 45 5.24 19.45 -12.88
C GLY A 45 4.11 18.77 -13.67
N THR A 46 4.27 17.52 -14.08
CA THR A 46 3.25 16.77 -14.85
C THR A 46 2.08 16.32 -13.97
N LEU A 47 2.34 16.05 -12.68
CA LEU A 47 1.34 15.63 -11.69
C LEU A 47 1.33 16.58 -10.49
N SER A 48 0.15 16.79 -9.92
CA SER A 48 0.04 17.49 -8.63
C SER A 48 0.44 16.57 -7.48
N LEU A 49 1.55 16.87 -6.82
CA LEU A 49 2.05 16.08 -5.68
C LEU A 49 0.99 15.88 -4.58
N PRO A 50 0.27 16.91 -4.09
CA PRO A 50 -0.73 16.72 -3.05
C PRO A 50 -1.88 15.81 -3.47
N VAL A 51 -2.37 15.94 -4.70
CA VAL A 51 -3.47 15.10 -5.23
C VAL A 51 -3.00 13.66 -5.38
N MET A 52 -1.79 13.45 -5.89
CA MET A 52 -1.17 12.13 -6.01
C MET A 52 -1.02 11.45 -4.64
N LEU A 53 -0.46 12.16 -3.65
CA LEU A 53 -0.27 11.63 -2.30
C LEU A 53 -1.60 11.28 -1.63
N LEU A 54 -2.61 12.14 -1.79
CA LEU A 54 -3.95 11.88 -1.26
C LEU A 54 -4.58 10.65 -1.91
N ALA A 55 -4.49 10.52 -3.23
CA ALA A 55 -5.02 9.38 -3.98
C ALA A 55 -4.37 8.06 -3.53
N VAL A 56 -3.04 8.03 -3.40
CA VAL A 56 -2.27 6.88 -2.94
C VAL A 56 -2.63 6.52 -1.49
N PHE A 57 -2.68 7.51 -0.62
CA PHE A 57 -3.04 7.34 0.79
C PHE A 57 -4.44 6.74 0.96
N LEU A 58 -5.43 7.29 0.26
CA LEU A 58 -6.80 6.76 0.29
C LEU A 58 -6.89 5.37 -0.33
N GLY A 59 -6.23 5.12 -1.45
CA GLY A 59 -6.15 3.81 -2.08
C GLY A 59 -5.59 2.76 -1.14
N ALA A 60 -4.51 3.08 -0.44
CA ALA A 60 -3.88 2.21 0.53
C ALA A 60 -4.79 1.88 1.73
N ILE A 61 -5.44 2.89 2.33
CA ILE A 61 -6.34 2.68 3.48
C ILE A 61 -7.57 1.86 3.07
N LEU A 62 -8.21 2.21 1.97
CA LEU A 62 -9.42 1.53 1.51
C LEU A 62 -9.13 0.11 1.03
N GLY A 63 -8.00 -0.12 0.36
CA GLY A 63 -7.57 -1.43 -0.07
C GLY A 63 -7.31 -2.37 1.12
N ASP A 64 -6.53 -1.94 2.12
CA ASP A 64 -6.30 -2.73 3.33
C ASP A 64 -7.59 -2.95 4.14
N SER A 65 -8.49 -1.96 4.17
CA SER A 65 -9.78 -2.10 4.83
C SER A 65 -10.66 -3.14 4.14
N THR A 66 -10.63 -3.17 2.80
CA THR A 66 -11.28 -4.23 2.02
C THR A 66 -10.65 -5.59 2.32
N GLY A 67 -9.32 -5.66 2.36
CA GLY A 67 -8.60 -6.87 2.77
C GLY A 67 -9.00 -7.32 4.18
N TYR A 68 -9.13 -6.41 5.13
CA TYR A 68 -9.58 -6.71 6.49
C TYR A 68 -10.98 -7.32 6.49
N LEU A 69 -11.94 -6.77 5.74
CA LEU A 69 -13.29 -7.33 5.65
C LEU A 69 -13.27 -8.73 5.02
N ILE A 70 -12.51 -8.92 3.95
CA ILE A 70 -12.32 -10.23 3.31
C ILE A 70 -11.77 -11.24 4.32
N GLY A 71 -10.73 -10.89 5.09
CA GLY A 71 -10.14 -11.74 6.12
C GLY A 71 -11.10 -12.01 7.27
N HIS A 72 -11.83 -10.98 7.73
CA HIS A 72 -12.75 -11.09 8.85
C HIS A 72 -13.92 -12.05 8.58
N PHE A 73 -14.49 -11.99 7.38
CA PHE A 73 -15.61 -12.86 6.98
C PHE A 73 -15.16 -14.21 6.41
N GLY A 74 -14.04 -14.25 5.69
CA GLY A 74 -13.53 -15.45 5.03
C GLY A 74 -12.59 -16.29 5.87
N GLY A 75 -11.97 -15.69 6.87
CA GLY A 75 -11.06 -16.34 7.80
C GLY A 75 -9.87 -17.03 7.13
N ARG A 76 -9.25 -17.96 7.87
CA ARG A 76 -8.05 -18.69 7.43
C ARG A 76 -8.22 -19.47 6.12
N LYS A 77 -9.46 -19.86 5.78
CA LYS A 77 -9.78 -20.58 4.53
C LYS A 77 -9.39 -19.77 3.28
N ILE A 78 -9.59 -18.46 3.30
CA ILE A 78 -9.20 -17.59 2.18
C ILE A 78 -7.68 -17.57 2.04
N LEU A 79 -6.95 -17.42 3.14
CA LEU A 79 -5.48 -17.40 3.11
C LEU A 79 -4.91 -18.73 2.61
N ILE A 80 -5.46 -19.87 3.01
CA ILE A 80 -5.04 -21.19 2.52
C ILE A 80 -5.36 -21.35 1.03
N ARG A 81 -6.54 -20.91 0.56
CA ARG A 81 -6.97 -21.07 -0.83
C ARG A 81 -6.20 -20.17 -1.80
N PHE A 82 -5.96 -18.93 -1.42
CA PHE A 82 -5.32 -17.93 -2.29
C PHE A 82 -3.82 -17.75 -2.00
N GLY A 83 -3.33 -18.28 -0.88
CA GLY A 83 -1.91 -18.21 -0.48
C GLY A 83 -0.92 -18.64 -1.55
N PRO A 84 -1.13 -19.74 -2.29
CA PRO A 84 -0.22 -20.17 -3.36
C PRO A 84 0.01 -19.11 -4.44
N TYR A 85 -0.98 -18.29 -4.78
CA TYR A 85 -0.88 -17.22 -5.79
C TYR A 85 0.07 -16.08 -5.37
N ILE A 86 0.23 -15.89 -4.06
CA ILE A 86 1.09 -14.85 -3.48
C ILE A 86 2.31 -15.44 -2.75
N LYS A 87 2.66 -16.70 -3.05
CA LYS A 87 3.78 -17.44 -2.45
C LYS A 87 3.71 -17.54 -0.92
N LEU A 88 2.49 -17.55 -0.38
CA LEU A 88 2.23 -17.74 1.05
C LEU A 88 2.15 -19.24 1.34
N THR A 89 3.22 -19.81 1.89
CA THR A 89 3.23 -21.19 2.35
C THR A 89 2.57 -21.29 3.74
N PRO A 90 2.10 -22.49 4.16
CA PRO A 90 1.54 -22.69 5.51
C PRO A 90 2.49 -22.26 6.62
N GLU A 91 3.79 -22.49 6.47
CA GLU A 91 4.81 -22.13 7.45
C GLU A 91 4.96 -20.60 7.56
N ARG A 92 4.92 -19.89 6.43
CA ARG A 92 4.94 -18.43 6.41
C ARG A 92 3.67 -17.84 7.03
N LEU A 93 2.52 -18.46 6.75
CA LEU A 93 1.25 -18.04 7.37
C LEU A 93 1.34 -18.12 8.88
N GLU A 94 1.84 -19.24 9.43
CA GLU A 94 2.02 -19.41 10.88
C GLU A 94 3.01 -18.39 11.49
N GLN A 95 4.09 -18.09 10.77
CA GLN A 95 5.04 -17.04 11.18
C GLN A 95 4.36 -15.67 11.24
N PHE A 96 3.51 -15.34 10.27
CA PHE A 96 2.78 -14.08 10.24
C PHE A 96 1.73 -14.01 11.36
N GLU A 97 1.00 -15.10 11.61
CA GLU A 97 0.08 -15.21 12.75
C GLU A 97 0.80 -14.90 14.07
N LYS A 98 1.97 -15.52 14.32
CA LYS A 98 2.81 -15.27 15.51
C LYS A 98 3.29 -13.80 15.60
N LEU A 99 3.64 -13.17 14.46
CA LEU A 99 4.03 -11.77 14.45
C LEU A 99 2.86 -10.84 14.84
N PHE A 100 1.66 -11.10 14.31
CA PHE A 100 0.46 -10.35 14.67
C PHE A 100 0.07 -10.54 16.14
N GLU A 101 0.17 -11.76 16.67
CA GLU A 101 -0.06 -12.05 18.09
C GLU A 101 0.94 -11.32 19.01
N LYS A 102 2.22 -11.30 18.62
CA LYS A 102 3.29 -10.68 19.41
C LYS A 102 3.27 -9.16 19.38
N TYR A 103 3.07 -8.57 18.21
CA TYR A 103 3.21 -7.11 17.98
C TYR A 103 1.89 -6.38 17.81
N GLY A 104 0.77 -7.08 17.65
CA GLY A 104 -0.57 -6.50 17.53
C GLY A 104 -0.65 -5.43 16.43
N SER A 105 -1.17 -4.25 16.77
CA SER A 105 -1.31 -3.14 15.81
C SER A 105 0.03 -2.58 15.31
N GLY A 106 1.13 -2.81 16.00
CA GLY A 106 2.47 -2.41 15.55
C GLY A 106 2.88 -3.09 14.25
N ILE A 107 2.48 -4.37 14.05
CA ILE A 107 2.77 -5.08 12.81
C ILE A 107 2.02 -4.48 11.63
N VAL A 108 0.80 -3.96 11.83
CA VAL A 108 0.01 -3.31 10.77
C VAL A 108 0.75 -2.09 10.19
N ILE A 109 1.45 -1.34 11.03
CA ILE A 109 2.24 -0.18 10.61
C ILE A 109 3.49 -0.63 9.86
N THR A 110 4.27 -1.55 10.44
CA THR A 110 5.58 -1.96 9.91
C THR A 110 5.49 -2.89 8.71
N ALA A 111 4.44 -3.71 8.61
CA ALA A 111 4.21 -4.63 7.50
C ALA A 111 4.17 -3.94 6.12
N ARG A 112 3.78 -2.66 6.09
CA ARG A 112 3.72 -1.89 4.84
C ARG A 112 5.07 -1.71 4.13
N PHE A 113 6.17 -1.81 4.86
CA PHE A 113 7.51 -1.67 4.31
C PHE A 113 8.07 -2.98 3.74
N PHE A 114 7.32 -4.08 3.87
CA PHE A 114 7.67 -5.39 3.33
C PHE A 114 6.62 -5.84 2.32
N ALA A 115 7.01 -6.02 1.05
CA ALA A 115 6.07 -6.23 -0.05
C ALA A 115 5.02 -7.34 0.20
N ILE A 116 5.46 -8.52 0.67
CA ILE A 116 4.57 -9.65 0.95
C ILE A 116 3.67 -9.37 2.16
N LEU A 117 4.23 -8.80 3.24
CA LEU A 117 3.47 -8.47 4.45
C LEU A 117 2.44 -7.38 4.18
N ARG A 118 2.78 -6.40 3.34
CA ARG A 118 1.86 -5.32 2.94
C ARG A 118 0.60 -5.87 2.26
N GLN A 119 0.76 -6.76 1.29
CA GLN A 119 -0.35 -7.36 0.55
C GLN A 119 -1.29 -8.19 1.44
N LEU A 120 -0.76 -8.74 2.52
CA LEU A 120 -1.51 -9.60 3.45
C LEU A 120 -2.01 -8.86 4.69
N ASN A 121 -1.54 -7.64 4.92
CA ASN A 121 -1.71 -6.90 6.16
C ASN A 121 -3.18 -6.81 6.60
N GLY A 122 -4.05 -6.31 5.73
CA GLY A 122 -5.49 -6.21 6.00
C GLY A 122 -6.13 -7.59 6.21
N ILE A 123 -5.88 -8.53 5.28
CA ILE A 123 -6.47 -9.87 5.33
C ILE A 123 -6.07 -10.61 6.61
N MET A 124 -4.80 -10.53 7.01
CA MET A 124 -4.30 -11.14 8.25
C MET A 124 -4.95 -10.52 9.49
N ALA A 125 -4.98 -9.19 9.58
CA ALA A 125 -5.62 -8.50 10.69
C ALA A 125 -7.11 -8.86 10.81
N GLY A 126 -7.81 -8.98 9.69
CA GLY A 126 -9.21 -9.41 9.64
C GLY A 126 -9.39 -10.87 10.04
N THR A 127 -8.56 -11.78 9.52
CA THR A 127 -8.60 -13.22 9.84
C THR A 127 -8.36 -13.49 11.32
N LEU A 128 -7.43 -12.76 11.93
CA LEU A 128 -7.12 -12.84 13.36
C LEU A 128 -8.11 -12.05 14.22
N LYS A 129 -9.16 -11.49 13.62
CA LYS A 129 -10.23 -10.74 14.30
C LYS A 129 -9.69 -9.60 15.17
N MET A 130 -8.63 -8.91 14.69
CA MET A 130 -8.14 -7.71 15.33
C MET A 130 -9.28 -6.69 15.46
N HIS A 131 -9.36 -5.98 16.57
CA HIS A 131 -10.38 -4.96 16.77
C HIS A 131 -10.30 -3.89 15.68
N TRP A 132 -11.43 -3.59 15.02
CA TRP A 132 -11.50 -2.70 13.87
C TRP A 132 -10.82 -1.33 14.10
N LEU A 133 -11.12 -0.67 15.21
CA LEU A 133 -10.52 0.64 15.51
C LEU A 133 -9.00 0.58 15.66
N LYS A 134 -8.46 -0.50 16.27
CA LYS A 134 -7.01 -0.70 16.39
C LYS A 134 -6.38 -0.92 15.01
N PHE A 135 -7.04 -1.68 14.15
CA PHE A 135 -6.60 -1.89 12.78
C PHE A 135 -6.61 -0.60 11.97
N VAL A 136 -7.74 0.13 11.94
CA VAL A 136 -7.89 1.36 11.13
C VAL A 136 -6.90 2.44 11.58
N SER A 137 -6.73 2.66 12.88
CA SER A 137 -5.77 3.66 13.38
C SER A 137 -4.33 3.31 12.98
N ALA A 138 -3.92 2.05 13.16
CA ALA A 138 -2.60 1.59 12.74
C ALA A 138 -2.42 1.64 11.21
N ASN A 139 -3.48 1.30 10.45
CA ASN A 139 -3.50 1.37 9.00
C ASN A 139 -3.33 2.81 8.48
N ILE A 140 -4.03 3.78 9.06
CA ILE A 140 -3.88 5.20 8.72
C ILE A 140 -2.45 5.68 8.98
N ILE A 141 -1.88 5.38 10.14
CA ILE A 141 -0.50 5.75 10.48
C ILE A 141 0.49 5.10 9.50
N GLY A 142 0.37 3.80 9.28
CA GLY A 142 1.24 3.06 8.37
C GLY A 142 1.14 3.55 6.92
N ALA A 143 -0.09 3.84 6.45
CA ALA A 143 -0.32 4.38 5.11
C ALA A 143 0.29 5.78 4.95
N ALA A 144 0.15 6.65 5.96
CA ALA A 144 0.73 7.98 5.94
C ALA A 144 2.27 7.91 5.85
N LEU A 145 2.89 7.12 6.72
CA LEU A 145 4.35 6.94 6.72
C LEU A 145 4.86 6.37 5.40
N TRP A 146 4.22 5.32 4.89
CA TRP A 146 4.60 4.68 3.63
C TRP A 146 4.44 5.63 2.42
N THR A 147 3.32 6.36 2.36
CA THR A 147 3.05 7.35 1.30
C THR A 147 4.07 8.49 1.34
N LEU A 148 4.45 8.96 2.52
CA LEU A 148 5.48 9.99 2.67
C LEU A 148 6.86 9.48 2.22
N VAL A 149 7.25 8.28 2.62
CA VAL A 149 8.55 7.72 2.25
C VAL A 149 8.65 7.48 0.75
N TRP A 150 7.70 6.79 0.14
CA TRP A 150 7.78 6.37 -1.26
C TRP A 150 7.13 7.35 -2.24
N GLY A 151 6.19 8.16 -1.78
CA GLY A 151 5.51 9.16 -2.60
C GLY A 151 6.18 10.54 -2.54
N ALA A 152 6.49 11.05 -1.36
CA ALA A 152 7.12 12.35 -1.21
C ALA A 152 8.66 12.27 -1.23
N GLY A 153 9.25 11.19 -0.72
CA GLY A 153 10.70 11.00 -0.65
C GLY A 153 11.41 11.20 -1.98
N PRO A 154 11.08 10.48 -3.06
CA PRO A 154 11.73 10.64 -4.37
C PRO A 154 11.56 12.05 -4.96
N TYR A 155 10.42 12.71 -4.72
CA TYR A 155 10.18 14.09 -5.13
C TYR A 155 11.21 15.05 -4.53
N PHE A 156 11.35 15.04 -3.21
CA PHE A 156 12.28 15.94 -2.51
C PHE A 156 13.75 15.57 -2.76
N PHE A 157 14.06 14.27 -2.84
CA PHE A 157 15.42 13.80 -3.10
C PHE A 157 15.90 14.25 -4.49
N SER A 158 15.06 14.09 -5.53
CA SER A 158 15.41 14.54 -6.88
C SER A 158 15.53 16.06 -6.98
N ALA A 159 14.67 16.81 -6.27
CA ALA A 159 14.75 18.27 -6.19
C ALA A 159 16.07 18.74 -5.54
N PHE A 160 16.45 18.07 -4.44
CA PHE A 160 17.72 18.37 -3.73
C PHE A 160 18.93 18.14 -4.64
N PHE A 161 19.01 17.02 -5.35
CA PHE A 161 20.13 16.78 -6.27
C PHE A 161 20.20 17.78 -7.43
N ARG A 162 19.05 18.20 -7.97
CA ARG A 162 19.03 19.25 -9.01
C ARG A 162 19.51 20.60 -8.52
N SER A 163 19.35 20.91 -7.24
CA SER A 163 19.83 22.18 -6.68
C SER A 163 21.34 22.21 -6.42
N LEU A 164 22.00 21.05 -6.46
CA LEU A 164 23.44 20.90 -6.26
C LEU A 164 24.24 20.89 -7.58
N LEU A 165 23.56 20.68 -8.72
CA LEU A 165 24.15 20.66 -10.07
C LEU A 165 23.90 21.96 -10.81
#